data_c8bc28764127913e646436d7ff061e02
#
_entry.id   c8bc28764127913e646436d7ff061e02
#
_cell.length_a   1.000
_cell.length_b   1.000
_cell.length_c   1.000
_cell.angle_alpha   90.00
_cell.angle_beta   90.00
_cell.angle_gamma   90.00
#
_symmetry.space_group_name_H-M   'P 1'
#
loop_
_entity.id
_entity.type
_entity.pdbx_description
1 polymer ?
#
loop_
_entity_poly.entity_id
_entity_poly.type
_entity_poly.pdbx_seq_one_letter_code
_entity_poly.pdbx_strand_id
1 'polypeptide(L)'
;HAGLFSDAEDLLRFGEWALAGALGQPVVSGLQPPKEFASWTIRQDHPAGSSRALGWDTPSGISSAGTIMSSRSFGHTGYTGTSIWIDPEREVVIILLTNRVNPTRDTPKFGLIRAVVADAVMRALFPGAPPRPH
;
A
#
# COMPACT_ATOMS: atom_id res chain seq x y z
N HIS A 1 7.75 -6.41 -15.59
CA HIS A 1 7.40 -5.94 -14.25
C HIS A 1 7.20 -7.07 -13.24
N ALA A 2 7.26 -8.28 -13.66
CA ALA A 2 7.44 -9.44 -12.77
C ALA A 2 8.93 -9.80 -12.74
N GLY A 3 9.42 -10.45 -11.68
CA GLY A 3 10.79 -10.95 -11.61
C GLY A 3 11.58 -10.51 -10.39
N LEU A 4 11.03 -9.65 -9.53
CA LEU A 4 11.59 -9.39 -8.22
C LEU A 4 11.04 -10.41 -7.22
N PHE A 5 11.96 -10.97 -6.42
CA PHE A 5 11.66 -11.83 -5.29
C PHE A 5 12.14 -11.13 -4.01
N SER A 6 11.35 -11.23 -2.95
CA SER A 6 11.64 -10.62 -1.67
C SER A 6 10.94 -11.39 -0.56
N ASP A 7 11.20 -11.05 0.68
CA ASP A 7 10.51 -11.55 1.86
C ASP A 7 9.84 -10.40 2.63
N ALA A 8 9.17 -10.75 3.72
CA ALA A 8 8.40 -9.77 4.50
C ALA A 8 9.30 -8.74 5.20
N GLU A 9 10.49 -9.15 5.64
CA GLU A 9 11.41 -8.28 6.36
C GLU A 9 12.02 -7.21 5.44
N ASP A 10 12.48 -7.61 4.26
CA ASP A 10 13.03 -6.68 3.27
C ASP A 10 11.97 -5.73 2.73
N LEU A 11 10.74 -6.24 2.52
CA LEU A 11 9.61 -5.39 2.13
C LEU A 11 9.20 -4.43 3.23
N LEU A 12 9.31 -4.82 4.52
CA LEU A 12 9.05 -3.91 5.63
C LEU A 12 10.08 -2.78 5.66
N ARG A 13 11.37 -3.09 5.53
CA ARG A 13 12.43 -2.07 5.42
C ARG A 13 12.20 -1.11 4.25
N PHE A 14 11.78 -1.65 3.10
CA PHE A 14 11.40 -0.81 1.96
C PHE A 14 10.16 0.04 2.26
N GLY A 15 9.17 -0.52 2.93
CA GLY A 15 7.97 0.20 3.34
C GLY A 15 8.25 1.33 4.33
N GLU A 16 9.13 1.09 5.31
CA GLU A 16 9.60 2.11 6.26
C GLU A 16 10.38 3.22 5.57
N TRP A 17 11.26 2.86 4.62
CA TRP A 17 11.95 3.82 3.77
C TRP A 17 10.97 4.69 2.96
N ALA A 18 9.96 4.08 2.35
CA ALA A 18 8.96 4.78 1.58
C ALA A 18 8.05 5.65 2.47
N LEU A 19 7.72 5.19 3.68
CA LEU A 19 6.99 5.97 4.68
C LEU A 19 7.78 7.21 5.09
N ALA A 20 9.06 7.05 5.44
CA ALA A 20 9.94 8.16 5.76
C ALA A 20 10.02 9.18 4.61
N GLY A 21 10.15 8.70 3.36
CA GLY A 21 10.15 9.55 2.17
C GLY A 21 8.83 10.32 1.97
N ALA A 22 7.69 9.68 2.22
CA ALA A 22 6.38 10.33 2.13
C ALA A 22 6.17 11.40 3.23
N LEU A 23 6.81 11.21 4.39
CA LEU A 23 6.80 12.16 5.51
C LEU A 23 7.90 13.25 5.39
N GLY A 24 8.79 13.15 4.39
CA GLY A 24 9.95 14.04 4.27
C GLY A 24 10.96 13.86 5.39
N GLN A 25 11.00 12.68 6.01
CA GLN A 25 11.89 12.34 7.11
C GLN A 25 13.13 11.60 6.61
N PRO A 26 14.30 11.80 7.25
CA PRO A 26 15.48 11.00 6.96
C PRO A 26 15.34 9.58 7.51
N VAL A 27 15.95 8.62 6.83
CA VAL A 27 16.14 7.27 7.41
C VAL A 27 17.42 7.21 8.23
N VAL A 28 17.44 6.35 9.26
CA VAL A 28 18.56 6.25 10.21
C VAL A 28 19.84 5.78 9.53
N SER A 29 19.73 4.90 8.54
CA SER A 29 20.88 4.36 7.80
C SER A 29 20.48 3.96 6.38
N GLY A 30 21.46 3.93 5.47
CA GLY A 30 21.25 3.51 4.09
C GLY A 30 20.88 4.66 3.14
N LEU A 31 20.28 4.28 2.01
CA LEU A 31 19.90 5.22 0.97
C LEU A 31 18.75 6.13 1.43
N GLN A 32 18.98 7.43 1.38
CA GLN A 32 17.96 8.42 1.72
C GLN A 32 16.89 8.51 0.61
N PRO A 33 15.59 8.63 0.96
CA PRO A 33 14.56 8.95 -0.02
C PRO A 33 14.86 10.28 -0.72
N PRO A 34 14.60 10.38 -2.03
CA PRO A 34 14.70 11.67 -2.72
C PRO A 34 13.77 12.71 -2.08
N LYS A 35 14.16 13.98 -2.10
CA LYS A 35 13.36 15.09 -1.53
C LYS A 35 11.97 15.19 -2.16
N GLU A 36 11.85 14.80 -3.43
CA GLU A 36 10.61 14.79 -4.20
C GLU A 36 9.72 13.60 -3.91
N PHE A 37 10.18 12.60 -3.14
CA PHE A 37 9.47 11.33 -2.95
C PHE A 37 8.03 11.53 -2.44
N ALA A 38 7.82 12.47 -1.53
CA ALA A 38 6.48 12.80 -1.02
C ALA A 38 5.50 13.17 -2.15
N SER A 39 5.95 13.88 -3.18
CA SER A 39 5.12 14.24 -4.34
C SER A 39 4.79 13.04 -5.22
N TRP A 40 5.64 12.01 -5.23
CA TRP A 40 5.43 10.80 -6.03
C TRP A 40 4.33 9.90 -5.48
N THR A 41 3.98 10.06 -4.21
CA THR A 41 2.93 9.27 -3.54
C THR A 41 1.55 9.90 -3.65
N ILE A 42 1.46 11.13 -4.18
CA ILE A 42 0.20 11.85 -4.35
C ILE A 42 -0.47 11.43 -5.66
N ARG A 43 -1.79 11.18 -5.59
CA ARG A 43 -2.59 10.88 -6.79
C ARG A 43 -2.44 11.98 -7.84
N GLN A 44 -2.15 11.59 -9.07
CA GLN A 44 -1.93 12.53 -10.17
C GLN A 44 -3.22 12.96 -10.88
N ASP A 45 -4.29 12.16 -10.78
CA ASP A 45 -5.56 12.32 -11.49
C ASP A 45 -5.40 12.49 -13.02
N HIS A 46 -4.40 11.84 -13.57
CA HIS A 46 -4.15 11.78 -15.01
C HIS A 46 -4.01 10.33 -15.48
N PRO A 47 -4.90 9.86 -16.39
CA PRO A 47 -6.14 10.53 -16.86
C PRO A 47 -7.12 10.75 -15.71
N ALA A 48 -8.08 11.66 -15.91
CA ALA A 48 -9.09 11.99 -14.89
C ALA A 48 -9.78 10.74 -14.32
N GLY A 49 -9.92 10.67 -13.00
CA GLY A 49 -10.45 9.50 -12.30
C GLY A 49 -9.43 8.38 -12.06
N SER A 50 -8.18 8.53 -12.49
CA SER A 50 -7.12 7.58 -12.20
C SER A 50 -6.80 7.53 -10.72
N SER A 51 -6.59 6.31 -10.18
CA SER A 51 -6.10 6.11 -8.81
C SER A 51 -4.56 6.21 -8.71
N ARG A 52 -3.87 6.45 -9.82
CA ARG A 52 -2.41 6.34 -9.87
C ARG A 52 -1.69 7.58 -9.35
N ALA A 53 -0.65 7.31 -8.58
CA ALA A 53 0.45 8.21 -8.30
C ALA A 53 1.68 7.78 -9.12
N LEU A 54 2.82 8.37 -8.92
CA LEU A 54 4.03 8.04 -9.68
C LEU A 54 4.65 6.73 -9.16
N GLY A 55 4.38 5.62 -9.87
CA GLY A 55 4.80 4.28 -9.49
C GLY A 55 3.96 3.60 -8.41
N TRP A 56 2.92 4.27 -7.90
CA TRP A 56 2.05 3.78 -6.84
C TRP A 56 0.57 3.80 -7.26
N ASP A 57 -0.23 3.05 -6.53
CA ASP A 57 -1.69 3.16 -6.51
C ASP A 57 -2.12 3.91 -5.25
N THR A 58 -3.28 4.56 -5.29
CA THR A 58 -3.89 5.23 -4.14
C THR A 58 -5.30 4.71 -3.91
N PRO A 59 -5.83 4.76 -2.68
CA PRO A 59 -7.17 4.26 -2.41
C PRO A 59 -8.23 4.99 -3.23
N SER A 60 -9.04 4.26 -3.99
CA SER A 60 -10.18 4.79 -4.73
C SER A 60 -11.28 3.75 -4.86
N GLY A 61 -12.54 4.11 -4.71
CA GLY A 61 -13.66 3.18 -4.78
C GLY A 61 -13.43 1.92 -3.93
N ILE A 62 -13.63 0.74 -4.51
CA ILE A 62 -13.30 -0.55 -3.88
C ILE A 62 -11.79 -0.77 -3.99
N SER A 63 -11.06 -0.37 -2.96
CA SER A 63 -9.61 -0.46 -2.91
C SER A 63 -9.13 -1.69 -2.16
N SER A 64 -8.00 -2.25 -2.61
CA SER A 64 -7.28 -3.29 -1.86
C SER A 64 -6.60 -2.77 -0.59
N ALA A 65 -6.56 -1.45 -0.37
CA ALA A 65 -6.18 -0.81 0.90
C ALA A 65 -7.27 -0.92 1.99
N GLY A 66 -8.42 -1.52 1.68
CA GLY A 66 -9.57 -1.51 2.57
C GLY A 66 -10.27 -0.16 2.64
N THR A 67 -11.03 0.04 3.69
CA THR A 67 -11.86 1.23 3.91
C THR A 67 -11.31 2.17 4.99
N ILE A 68 -10.39 1.69 5.84
CA ILE A 68 -9.94 2.43 7.04
C ILE A 68 -8.64 3.19 6.81
N MET A 69 -7.72 2.69 5.98
CA MET A 69 -6.51 3.43 5.63
C MET A 69 -6.86 4.82 5.08
N SER A 70 -6.04 5.82 5.39
CA SER A 70 -6.31 7.22 5.02
C SER A 70 -6.35 7.44 3.50
N SER A 71 -6.88 8.58 3.08
CA SER A 71 -6.86 8.99 1.66
C SER A 71 -5.46 9.30 1.14
N ARG A 72 -4.50 9.52 2.04
CA ARG A 72 -3.09 9.73 1.71
C ARG A 72 -2.29 8.44 1.56
N SER A 73 -2.91 7.30 1.83
CA SER A 73 -2.25 6.01 1.66
C SER A 73 -1.86 5.78 0.21
N PHE A 74 -0.77 5.09 0.03
CA PHE A 74 -0.28 4.66 -1.27
C PHE A 74 0.25 3.23 -1.18
N GLY A 75 0.28 2.52 -2.28
CA GLY A 75 0.70 1.13 -2.28
C GLY A 75 0.68 0.52 -3.65
N HIS A 76 0.87 -0.79 -3.72
CA HIS A 76 0.73 -1.53 -4.97
C HIS A 76 0.35 -2.99 -4.71
N THR A 77 -0.22 -3.62 -5.71
CA THR A 77 -0.59 -5.04 -5.66
C THR A 77 0.24 -5.85 -6.64
N GLY A 78 0.59 -7.08 -6.26
CA GLY A 78 1.22 -8.05 -7.14
C GLY A 78 0.23 -9.03 -7.75
N TYR A 79 0.52 -9.50 -8.96
CA TYR A 79 -0.31 -10.45 -9.68
C TYR A 79 -0.56 -11.74 -8.89
N THR A 80 0.46 -12.23 -8.20
CA THR A 80 0.42 -13.47 -7.42
C THR A 80 -0.36 -13.36 -6.10
N GLY A 81 -0.90 -12.18 -5.78
CA GLY A 81 -1.71 -11.99 -4.58
C GLY A 81 -1.07 -11.09 -3.52
N THR A 82 0.18 -10.73 -3.69
CA THR A 82 0.89 -9.86 -2.77
C THR A 82 0.37 -8.41 -2.81
N SER A 83 0.61 -7.66 -1.74
CA SER A 83 0.40 -6.22 -1.70
C SER A 83 1.25 -5.57 -0.63
N ILE A 84 1.58 -4.31 -0.86
CA ILE A 84 2.13 -3.37 0.12
C ILE A 84 1.25 -2.13 0.14
N TRP A 85 0.84 -1.69 1.32
CA TRP A 85 0.11 -0.45 1.54
C TRP A 85 0.74 0.33 2.66
N ILE A 86 0.91 1.63 2.47
CA ILE A 86 1.59 2.55 3.38
C ILE A 86 0.63 3.70 3.66
N ASP A 87 0.39 3.99 4.94
CA ASP A 87 -0.46 5.09 5.41
C ASP A 87 0.40 6.12 6.14
N PRO A 88 0.76 7.24 5.50
CA PRO A 88 1.56 8.28 6.14
C PRO A 88 0.86 9.01 7.29
N GLU A 89 -0.47 9.08 7.28
CA GLU A 89 -1.21 9.75 8.37
C GLU A 89 -1.25 8.94 9.66
N ARG A 90 -1.15 7.60 9.53
CA ARG A 90 -1.18 6.68 10.68
C ARG A 90 0.16 6.00 10.92
N GLU A 91 1.15 6.29 10.08
CA GLU A 91 2.49 5.72 10.14
C GLU A 91 2.48 4.18 10.13
N VAL A 92 1.68 3.59 9.25
CA VAL A 92 1.49 2.14 9.13
C VAL A 92 1.94 1.64 7.78
N VAL A 93 2.64 0.51 7.79
CA VAL A 93 2.97 -0.30 6.61
C VAL A 93 2.27 -1.65 6.74
N ILE A 94 1.48 -2.03 5.74
CA ILE A 94 0.83 -3.34 5.67
C ILE A 94 1.39 -4.11 4.48
N ILE A 95 1.97 -5.27 4.75
CA ILE A 95 2.49 -6.19 3.75
C ILE A 95 1.68 -7.47 3.81
N LEU A 96 1.17 -7.90 2.66
CA LEU A 96 0.48 -9.18 2.52
C LEU A 96 1.19 -10.01 1.46
N LEU A 97 1.74 -11.15 1.87
CA LEU A 97 2.38 -12.11 0.99
C LEU A 97 1.51 -13.35 0.86
N THR A 98 1.03 -13.59 -0.34
CA THR A 98 0.15 -14.73 -0.67
C THR A 98 0.46 -15.29 -2.05
N ASN A 99 -0.03 -16.48 -2.33
CA ASN A 99 0.04 -17.08 -3.65
C ASN A 99 -1.37 -17.47 -4.13
N ARG A 100 -2.10 -16.51 -4.69
CA ARG A 100 -3.46 -16.73 -5.20
C ARG A 100 -3.52 -17.55 -6.49
N VAL A 101 -2.38 -17.73 -7.15
CA VAL A 101 -2.33 -18.42 -8.46
C VAL A 101 -2.09 -19.91 -8.33
N ASN A 102 -1.86 -20.41 -7.13
CA ASN A 102 -1.72 -21.83 -6.82
C ASN A 102 -2.96 -22.31 -6.02
N PRO A 103 -3.65 -23.39 -6.42
CA PRO A 103 -3.39 -24.24 -7.61
C PRO A 103 -3.98 -23.70 -8.91
N THR A 104 -4.73 -22.60 -8.89
CA THR A 104 -5.36 -22.04 -10.09
C THR A 104 -5.31 -20.51 -10.11
N ARG A 105 -5.29 -19.93 -11.30
CA ARG A 105 -5.39 -18.49 -11.51
C ARG A 105 -6.82 -17.96 -11.33
N ASP A 106 -7.80 -18.84 -11.40
CA ASP A 106 -9.21 -18.51 -11.24
C ASP A 106 -9.56 -18.39 -9.75
N THR A 107 -9.21 -17.27 -9.19
CA THR A 107 -9.49 -16.90 -7.79
C THR A 107 -10.35 -15.63 -7.76
N PRO A 108 -11.69 -15.79 -8.00
CA PRO A 108 -12.60 -14.66 -7.98
C PRO A 108 -12.57 -14.00 -6.58
N LYS A 109 -12.75 -12.68 -6.53
CA LYS A 109 -12.82 -11.87 -5.29
C LYS A 109 -11.50 -11.77 -4.49
N PHE A 110 -10.35 -12.15 -5.02
CA PHE A 110 -9.09 -12.04 -4.28
C PHE A 110 -8.75 -10.58 -3.90
N GLY A 111 -9.16 -9.61 -4.70
CA GLY A 111 -9.04 -8.18 -4.35
C GLY A 111 -9.72 -7.83 -3.02
N LEU A 112 -10.87 -8.46 -2.71
CA LEU A 112 -11.57 -8.27 -1.45
C LEU A 112 -10.80 -8.84 -0.25
N ILE A 113 -10.04 -9.92 -0.43
CA ILE A 113 -9.21 -10.50 0.65
C ILE A 113 -8.18 -9.48 1.13
N ARG A 114 -7.51 -8.79 0.20
CA ARG A 114 -6.55 -7.73 0.56
C ARG A 114 -7.21 -6.62 1.37
N ALA A 115 -8.38 -6.16 0.93
CA ALA A 115 -9.15 -5.14 1.64
C ALA A 115 -9.56 -5.57 3.05
N VAL A 116 -10.06 -6.82 3.18
CA VAL A 116 -10.45 -7.38 4.49
C VAL A 116 -9.24 -7.48 5.43
N VAL A 117 -8.10 -7.95 4.93
CA VAL A 117 -6.87 -8.03 5.74
C VAL A 117 -6.40 -6.63 6.16
N ALA A 118 -6.37 -5.67 5.23
CA ALA A 118 -5.99 -4.30 5.55
C ALA A 118 -6.91 -3.70 6.63
N ASP A 119 -8.22 -3.84 6.47
CA ASP A 119 -9.19 -3.36 7.46
C ASP A 119 -9.08 -4.08 8.81
N ALA A 120 -8.79 -5.39 8.82
CA ALA A 120 -8.59 -6.13 10.06
C ALA A 120 -7.36 -5.62 10.83
N VAL A 121 -6.24 -5.40 10.14
CA VAL A 121 -5.02 -4.82 10.74
C VAL A 121 -5.31 -3.41 11.26
N MET A 122 -5.96 -2.57 10.45
CA MET A 122 -6.26 -1.19 10.86
C MET A 122 -7.20 -1.13 12.07
N ARG A 123 -8.22 -2.01 12.16
CA ARG A 123 -9.09 -2.10 13.33
C ARG A 123 -8.36 -2.56 14.58
N ALA A 124 -7.39 -3.47 14.43
CA ALA A 124 -6.59 -3.95 15.55
C ALA A 124 -5.67 -2.86 16.11
N LEU A 125 -5.06 -2.05 15.22
CA LEU A 125 -4.15 -0.98 15.62
C LEU A 125 -4.90 0.30 16.07
N PHE A 126 -6.04 0.59 15.46
CA PHE A 126 -6.82 1.81 15.68
C PHE A 126 -8.30 1.48 15.94
N PRO A 127 -8.64 0.94 17.13
CA PRO A 127 -10.02 0.64 17.48
C PRO A 127 -10.89 1.89 17.38
N GLY A 128 -11.97 1.83 16.60
CA GLY A 128 -12.88 2.96 16.40
C GLY A 128 -12.51 3.93 15.29
N ALA A 129 -11.42 3.70 14.55
CA ALA A 129 -11.13 4.52 13.36
C ALA A 129 -12.28 4.43 12.34
N PRO A 130 -12.81 5.58 11.88
CA PRO A 130 -13.89 5.59 10.91
C PRO A 130 -13.39 5.13 9.53
N PRO A 131 -14.29 4.63 8.68
CA PRO A 131 -13.98 4.44 7.27
C PRO A 131 -13.55 5.76 6.61
N ARG A 132 -12.68 5.64 5.61
CA ARG A 132 -12.25 6.76 4.78
C ARG A 132 -13.47 7.39 4.08
N PRO A 133 -13.56 8.73 3.98
CA PRO A 133 -14.55 9.40 3.13
C PRO A 133 -14.43 8.94 1.68
N HIS A 134 -15.54 8.83 1.00
CA HIS A 134 -15.62 8.46 -0.43
C HIS A 134 -15.23 9.64 -1.33
#